data_a868ad85a4cfbdda10dce3d3fdac25fc
#
_entry.id   a868ad85a4cfbdda10dce3d3fdac25fc
#
_cell.length_a   1.000
_cell.length_b   1.000
_cell.length_c   1.000
_cell.angle_alpha   90.00
_cell.angle_beta   90.00
_cell.angle_gamma   90.00
#
_symmetry.space_group_name_H-M   'P 1'
#
loop_
_entity.id
_entity.type
_entity.pdbx_description
1 polymer ?
#
loop_
_entity_poly.entity_id
_entity_poly.type
_entity_poly.pdbx_seq_one_letter_code
_entity_poly.pdbx_strand_id
1 'polypeptide(L)'
;MNRRVALAALVSIALLGAYVHAQFGNQPAKLDTIKIKDDLFVIHNDFVPGNTTVLVTNEGVVLVDDKFEIDHENIMAQLKKITNQPVKYVINTHYHADHSGGNPKLQGLGAQVITSQQAREKMAEIKQPGMTNVTLDNSLRLFIGGKRIEMYRFGRAHTDGDIVVLFPDHRVLAAGDMFTFGDATPQLIDYAGGGSARDWTGTLDGALKLEFDQVVPGHGLVTTKQEMRKFRDSTLTLRTKVHDMIAGKKTKAEIEKMLRTDFKFADLHIQRSLDGLMLELQ
;
A
#
# COMPACT_ATOMS: atom_id res chain seq x y z
N MET A 1 18.97 -22.07 -0.90
CA MET A 1 18.19 -21.12 -1.74
C MET A 1 18.85 -21.09 -3.13
N ASN A 2 18.15 -21.55 -4.15
CA ASN A 2 18.73 -21.77 -5.51
C ASN A 2 19.13 -20.44 -6.15
N ARG A 3 20.38 -20.32 -6.67
CA ARG A 3 20.89 -19.15 -7.40
C ARG A 3 19.95 -18.64 -8.51
N ARG A 4 19.13 -19.52 -9.09
CA ARG A 4 18.15 -19.17 -10.13
C ARG A 4 16.96 -18.39 -9.59
N VAL A 5 16.53 -18.60 -8.34
CA VAL A 5 15.44 -17.85 -7.70
C VAL A 5 15.91 -16.46 -7.31
N ALA A 6 17.15 -16.32 -6.81
CA ALA A 6 17.73 -15.02 -6.49
C ALA A 6 17.96 -14.14 -7.73
N LEU A 7 18.34 -14.75 -8.89
CA LEU A 7 18.52 -14.01 -10.14
C LEU A 7 17.16 -13.52 -10.71
N ALA A 8 16.12 -14.34 -10.61
CA ALA A 8 14.77 -13.97 -11.05
C ALA A 8 14.19 -12.82 -10.21
N ALA A 9 14.44 -12.80 -8.89
CA ALA A 9 14.01 -11.71 -8.00
C ALA A 9 14.73 -10.39 -8.33
N LEU A 10 16.05 -10.42 -8.55
CA LEU A 10 16.83 -9.23 -8.91
C LEU A 10 16.44 -8.65 -10.28
N VAL A 11 16.15 -9.50 -11.26
CA VAL A 11 15.66 -9.07 -12.57
C VAL A 11 14.26 -8.47 -12.48
N SER A 12 13.40 -9.00 -11.61
CA SER A 12 12.04 -8.47 -11.39
C SER A 12 12.05 -7.07 -10.73
N ILE A 13 12.98 -6.81 -9.82
CA ILE A 13 13.11 -5.50 -9.14
C ILE A 13 13.69 -4.45 -10.09
N ALA A 14 14.69 -4.81 -10.91
CA ALA A 14 15.24 -3.92 -11.93
C ALA A 14 14.19 -3.57 -13.02
N LEU A 15 13.33 -4.52 -13.38
CA LEU A 15 12.23 -4.30 -14.34
C LEU A 15 11.11 -3.43 -13.75
N LEU A 16 10.84 -3.47 -12.44
CA LEU A 16 9.86 -2.58 -11.82
C LEU A 16 10.36 -1.13 -11.80
N GLY A 17 11.61 -0.91 -11.40
CA GLY A 17 12.23 0.42 -11.47
C GLY A 17 12.21 0.96 -12.91
N ALA A 18 12.54 0.13 -13.90
CA ALA A 18 12.52 0.50 -15.31
C ALA A 18 11.09 0.71 -15.85
N TYR A 19 10.11 -0.10 -15.43
CA TYR A 19 8.71 0.03 -15.86
C TYR A 19 8.05 1.27 -15.25
N VAL A 20 8.19 1.48 -13.96
CA VAL A 20 7.71 2.71 -13.28
C VAL A 20 8.38 3.95 -13.90
N HIS A 21 9.70 3.90 -14.15
CA HIS A 21 10.45 4.96 -14.79
C HIS A 21 10.00 5.23 -16.26
N ALA A 22 9.68 4.18 -17.01
CA ALA A 22 9.22 4.29 -18.40
C ALA A 22 7.75 4.74 -18.51
N GLN A 23 6.91 4.37 -17.57
CA GLN A 23 5.46 4.63 -17.64
C GLN A 23 5.03 5.94 -16.97
N PHE A 24 5.70 6.35 -15.89
CA PHE A 24 5.35 7.57 -15.14
C PHE A 24 6.33 8.72 -15.33
N GLY A 25 7.42 8.51 -16.07
CA GLY A 25 8.42 9.53 -16.43
C GLY A 25 9.27 10.00 -15.26
N ASN A 26 10.26 10.87 -15.57
CA ASN A 26 11.13 11.53 -14.58
C ASN A 26 10.48 12.82 -14.02
N GLN A 27 9.16 12.92 -14.03
CA GLN A 27 8.47 14.12 -13.55
C GLN A 27 7.67 13.79 -12.29
N PRO A 28 7.71 14.66 -11.27
CA PRO A 28 6.89 14.51 -10.08
C PRO A 28 5.40 14.49 -10.43
N ALA A 29 4.62 13.72 -9.67
CA ALA A 29 3.18 13.66 -9.83
C ALA A 29 2.52 15.04 -9.58
N LYS A 30 1.45 15.34 -10.31
CA LYS A 30 0.59 16.45 -9.98
C LYS A 30 -0.24 16.07 -8.77
N LEU A 31 -0.10 16.83 -7.67
CA LEU A 31 -0.72 16.54 -6.40
C LEU A 31 -1.79 17.56 -6.05
N ASP A 32 -2.92 17.07 -5.55
CA ASP A 32 -3.99 17.86 -4.97
C ASP A 32 -4.23 17.47 -3.52
N THR A 33 -4.82 18.38 -2.71
CA THR A 33 -5.12 18.12 -1.31
C THR A 33 -6.62 18.02 -1.11
N ILE A 34 -7.06 16.90 -0.51
CA ILE A 34 -8.44 16.65 -0.13
C ILE A 34 -8.56 16.77 1.40
N LYS A 35 -9.43 17.64 1.90
CA LYS A 35 -9.73 17.74 3.33
C LYS A 35 -10.77 16.67 3.71
N ILE A 36 -10.41 15.78 4.65
CA ILE A 36 -11.33 14.76 5.20
C ILE A 36 -11.99 15.24 6.48
N LYS A 37 -11.19 15.80 7.41
CA LYS A 37 -11.60 16.39 8.67
C LYS A 37 -10.82 17.69 8.89
N ASP A 38 -11.04 18.38 10.02
CA ASP A 38 -10.40 19.69 10.24
C ASP A 38 -8.87 19.63 10.28
N ASP A 39 -8.32 18.54 10.77
CA ASP A 39 -6.89 18.28 10.93
C ASP A 39 -6.40 17.04 10.17
N LEU A 40 -7.27 16.40 9.35
CA LEU A 40 -6.95 15.21 8.57
C LEU A 40 -7.19 15.45 7.08
N PHE A 41 -6.14 15.23 6.26
CA PHE A 41 -6.14 15.48 4.81
C PHE A 41 -5.56 14.28 4.06
N VAL A 42 -5.76 14.26 2.74
CA VAL A 42 -5.08 13.37 1.81
C VAL A 42 -4.43 14.19 0.72
N ILE A 43 -3.14 13.97 0.50
CA ILE A 43 -2.43 14.43 -0.70
C ILE A 43 -2.61 13.33 -1.75
N HIS A 44 -3.41 13.67 -2.75
CA HIS A 44 -3.93 12.77 -3.78
C HIS A 44 -3.36 13.10 -5.16
N ASN A 45 -3.38 12.13 -6.06
CA ASN A 45 -3.10 12.22 -7.49
C ASN A 45 -3.99 11.21 -8.23
N ASP A 46 -3.99 11.23 -9.56
CA ASP A 46 -4.90 10.41 -10.35
C ASP A 46 -4.84 8.92 -10.00
N PHE A 47 -3.62 8.34 -9.92
CA PHE A 47 -3.51 6.93 -9.54
C PHE A 47 -2.16 6.59 -8.88
N VAL A 48 -1.05 6.62 -9.58
CA VAL A 48 0.31 6.36 -9.08
C VAL A 48 1.06 7.70 -8.99
N PRO A 49 1.78 7.95 -7.91
CA PRO A 49 2.04 7.14 -6.71
C PRO A 49 0.83 7.00 -5.77
N GLY A 50 0.98 6.17 -4.73
CA GLY A 50 -0.06 5.96 -3.72
C GLY A 50 -0.47 7.24 -2.97
N ASN A 51 -1.59 7.21 -2.27
CA ASN A 51 -2.07 8.32 -1.44
C ASN A 51 -1.16 8.59 -0.24
N THR A 52 -1.06 9.86 0.16
CA THR A 52 -0.44 10.25 1.44
C THR A 52 -1.51 10.82 2.36
N THR A 53 -1.78 10.16 3.49
CA THR A 53 -2.67 10.72 4.51
C THR A 53 -1.87 11.63 5.45
N VAL A 54 -2.42 12.78 5.78
CA VAL A 54 -1.78 13.84 6.57
C VAL A 54 -2.61 14.14 7.81
N LEU A 55 -2.07 13.87 9.00
CA LEU A 55 -2.64 14.34 10.25
C LEU A 55 -1.81 15.53 10.77
N VAL A 56 -2.47 16.67 10.98
CA VAL A 56 -1.86 17.87 11.57
C VAL A 56 -2.14 17.90 13.06
N THR A 57 -1.10 18.09 13.87
CA THR A 57 -1.21 18.26 15.32
C THR A 57 -0.47 19.53 15.76
N ASN A 58 -0.63 19.93 17.01
CA ASN A 58 0.12 21.06 17.57
C ASN A 58 1.60 20.75 17.87
N GLU A 59 1.99 19.47 17.80
CA GLU A 59 3.38 19.01 18.00
C GLU A 59 4.10 18.63 16.70
N GLY A 60 3.39 18.60 15.57
CA GLY A 60 3.93 18.26 14.26
C GLY A 60 2.95 17.49 13.39
N VAL A 61 3.41 17.10 12.23
CA VAL A 61 2.65 16.35 11.22
C VAL A 61 3.00 14.87 11.27
N VAL A 62 1.98 14.02 11.11
CA VAL A 62 2.14 12.59 10.83
C VAL A 62 1.67 12.31 9.41
N LEU A 63 2.53 11.67 8.61
CA LEU A 63 2.19 11.17 7.28
C LEU A 63 1.93 9.66 7.35
N VAL A 64 0.94 9.18 6.58
CA VAL A 64 0.85 7.77 6.20
C VAL A 64 1.14 7.68 4.72
N ASP A 65 2.24 7.00 4.40
CA ASP A 65 2.92 6.94 3.11
C ASP A 65 3.45 8.29 2.61
N ASP A 66 4.47 8.26 1.76
CA ASP A 66 5.20 9.45 1.33
C ASP A 66 5.59 9.45 -0.16
N LYS A 67 4.92 8.61 -0.95
CA LYS A 67 5.06 8.52 -2.41
C LYS A 67 6.49 8.14 -2.87
N PHE A 68 6.84 8.44 -4.12
CA PHE A 68 8.22 8.32 -4.61
C PHE A 68 9.11 9.45 -4.09
N GLU A 69 10.42 9.23 -4.06
CA GLU A 69 11.38 10.28 -3.67
C GLU A 69 11.26 11.54 -4.55
N ILE A 70 10.97 11.39 -5.84
CA ILE A 70 10.81 12.50 -6.77
C ILE A 70 9.62 13.41 -6.43
N ASP A 71 8.62 12.90 -5.71
CA ASP A 71 7.42 13.65 -5.33
C ASP A 71 7.60 14.48 -4.06
N HIS A 72 8.73 14.34 -3.36
CA HIS A 72 8.97 14.97 -2.06
C HIS A 72 8.69 16.49 -2.06
N GLU A 73 9.24 17.23 -3.03
CA GLU A 73 9.05 18.69 -3.08
C GLU A 73 7.58 19.07 -3.29
N ASN A 74 6.85 18.28 -4.09
CA ASN A 74 5.42 18.51 -4.30
C ASN A 74 4.61 18.19 -3.04
N ILE A 75 4.95 17.13 -2.28
CA ILE A 75 4.35 16.83 -0.98
C ILE A 75 4.59 17.99 -0.01
N MET A 76 5.83 18.45 0.12
CA MET A 76 6.16 19.57 1.01
C MET A 76 5.44 20.87 0.61
N ALA A 77 5.28 21.12 -0.70
CA ALA A 77 4.50 22.26 -1.18
C ALA A 77 3.01 22.17 -0.83
N GLN A 78 2.41 20.96 -0.87
CA GLN A 78 1.03 20.74 -0.40
C GLN A 78 0.91 20.89 1.12
N LEU A 79 1.85 20.34 1.89
CA LEU A 79 1.88 20.47 3.36
C LEU A 79 1.96 21.93 3.77
N LYS A 80 2.77 22.75 3.10
CA LYS A 80 2.90 24.18 3.40
C LYS A 80 1.59 24.98 3.24
N LYS A 81 0.68 24.51 2.39
CA LYS A 81 -0.67 25.11 2.25
C LYS A 81 -1.59 24.78 3.44
N ILE A 82 -1.29 23.69 4.16
CA ILE A 82 -2.10 23.18 5.27
C ILE A 82 -1.54 23.68 6.60
N THR A 83 -0.20 23.61 6.79
CA THR A 83 0.46 23.89 8.05
C THR A 83 1.93 24.26 7.88
N ASN A 84 2.49 24.95 8.88
CA ASN A 84 3.94 25.18 8.98
C ASN A 84 4.62 24.20 9.97
N GLN A 85 3.88 23.25 10.53
CA GLN A 85 4.44 22.27 11.45
C GLN A 85 5.37 21.29 10.71
N PRO A 86 6.50 20.86 11.33
CA PRO A 86 7.39 19.89 10.73
C PRO A 86 6.78 18.48 10.71
N VAL A 87 7.16 17.66 9.74
CA VAL A 87 6.85 16.23 9.74
C VAL A 87 7.65 15.55 10.85
N LYS A 88 6.97 14.89 11.78
CA LYS A 88 7.58 14.17 12.92
C LYS A 88 7.62 12.68 12.69
N TYR A 89 6.58 12.13 12.07
CA TYR A 89 6.46 10.69 11.80
C TYR A 89 5.99 10.46 10.38
N VAL A 90 6.56 9.42 9.78
CA VAL A 90 6.06 8.78 8.55
C VAL A 90 5.72 7.35 8.91
N ILE A 91 4.51 6.92 8.60
CA ILE A 91 4.05 5.55 8.79
C ILE A 91 3.88 4.95 7.39
N ASN A 92 4.77 4.03 7.00
CA ASN A 92 4.60 3.35 5.71
C ASN A 92 3.70 2.14 5.87
N THR A 93 2.67 2.05 5.03
CA THR A 93 1.73 0.94 5.03
C THR A 93 2.40 -0.35 4.56
N HIS A 94 3.34 -0.26 3.63
CA HIS A 94 4.18 -1.35 3.13
C HIS A 94 5.47 -0.81 2.49
N TYR A 95 6.28 -1.69 1.89
CA TYR A 95 7.64 -1.35 1.44
C TYR A 95 7.74 -0.76 0.03
N HIS A 96 6.69 -0.78 -0.80
CA HIS A 96 6.78 -0.31 -2.18
C HIS A 96 7.19 1.16 -2.28
N ALA A 97 7.99 1.48 -3.30
CA ALA A 97 8.64 2.79 -3.42
C ALA A 97 7.65 3.95 -3.65
N ASP A 98 6.47 3.68 -4.21
CA ASP A 98 5.40 4.68 -4.38
C ASP A 98 4.60 4.94 -3.08
N HIS A 99 5.00 4.33 -1.97
CA HIS A 99 4.49 4.53 -0.62
C HIS A 99 5.58 4.92 0.39
N SER A 100 6.83 4.55 0.13
CA SER A 100 7.95 4.72 1.07
C SER A 100 9.20 5.35 0.46
N GLY A 101 9.11 5.82 -0.79
CA GLY A 101 10.26 6.39 -1.51
C GLY A 101 10.73 7.74 -0.98
N GLY A 102 9.84 8.51 -0.34
CA GLY A 102 10.15 9.80 0.28
C GLY A 102 10.90 9.70 1.61
N ASN A 103 10.96 8.51 2.23
CA ASN A 103 11.60 8.29 3.53
C ASN A 103 12.97 8.96 3.70
N PRO A 104 13.94 8.82 2.77
CA PRO A 104 15.28 9.41 2.96
C PRO A 104 15.25 10.91 3.13
N LYS A 105 14.40 11.60 2.37
CA LYS A 105 14.25 13.06 2.43
C LYS A 105 13.62 13.50 3.76
N LEU A 106 12.56 12.83 4.19
CA LEU A 106 11.86 13.14 5.43
C LEU A 106 12.69 12.82 6.66
N GLN A 107 13.47 11.71 6.66
CA GLN A 107 14.45 11.42 7.71
C GLN A 107 15.56 12.47 7.77
N GLY A 108 16.02 12.98 6.63
CA GLY A 108 16.96 14.10 6.55
C GLY A 108 16.43 15.39 7.21
N LEU A 109 15.11 15.53 7.30
CA LEU A 109 14.40 16.63 8.02
C LEU A 109 14.05 16.28 9.47
N GLY A 110 14.47 15.11 9.97
CA GLY A 110 14.29 14.68 11.36
C GLY A 110 13.04 13.84 11.64
N ALA A 111 12.31 13.40 10.61
CA ALA A 111 11.17 12.52 10.78
C ALA A 111 11.59 11.09 11.18
N GLN A 112 10.77 10.43 12.02
CA GLN A 112 10.92 9.02 12.34
C GLN A 112 10.02 8.18 11.44
N VAL A 113 10.56 7.10 10.85
CA VAL A 113 9.81 6.19 9.99
C VAL A 113 9.37 4.96 10.76
N ILE A 114 8.09 4.61 10.63
CA ILE A 114 7.44 3.47 11.29
C ILE A 114 6.85 2.56 10.20
N THR A 115 7.04 1.24 10.31
CA THR A 115 6.34 0.25 9.47
C THR A 115 6.31 -1.11 10.18
N SER A 116 5.80 -2.17 9.52
CA SER A 116 5.90 -3.53 10.05
C SER A 116 7.33 -4.05 10.01
N GLN A 117 7.62 -5.03 10.87
CA GLN A 117 8.91 -5.74 10.85
C GLN A 117 9.16 -6.39 9.48
N GLN A 118 8.13 -6.99 8.87
CA GLN A 118 8.21 -7.65 7.56
C GLN A 118 8.55 -6.65 6.43
N ALA A 119 7.88 -5.50 6.40
CA ALA A 119 8.20 -4.46 5.42
C ALA A 119 9.64 -3.96 5.58
N ARG A 120 10.12 -3.78 6.84
CA ARG A 120 11.51 -3.41 7.11
C ARG A 120 12.51 -4.46 6.62
N GLU A 121 12.21 -5.74 6.84
CA GLU A 121 13.05 -6.84 6.36
C GLU A 121 13.14 -6.85 4.84
N LYS A 122 12.00 -6.60 4.17
CA LYS A 122 11.96 -6.48 2.71
C LYS A 122 12.75 -5.28 2.21
N MET A 123 12.60 -4.11 2.83
CA MET A 123 13.44 -2.93 2.52
C MET A 123 14.93 -3.25 2.64
N ALA A 124 15.34 -3.99 3.69
CA ALA A 124 16.73 -4.38 3.87
C ALA A 124 17.21 -5.37 2.80
N GLU A 125 16.39 -6.37 2.43
CA GLU A 125 16.69 -7.35 1.38
C GLU A 125 16.98 -6.67 0.05
N ILE A 126 16.15 -5.69 -0.34
CA ILE A 126 16.29 -4.96 -1.61
C ILE A 126 17.21 -3.75 -1.51
N LYS A 127 17.79 -3.49 -0.34
CA LYS A 127 18.68 -2.34 -0.06
C LYS A 127 17.99 -0.99 -0.33
N GLN A 128 16.72 -0.88 0.02
CA GLN A 128 15.97 0.36 -0.15
C GLN A 128 16.52 1.45 0.77
N PRO A 129 16.74 2.69 0.29
CA PRO A 129 17.16 3.79 1.14
C PRO A 129 16.03 4.24 2.08
N GLY A 130 16.34 4.93 3.17
CA GLY A 130 15.34 5.43 4.10
C GLY A 130 14.75 4.36 5.01
N MET A 131 15.64 3.54 5.57
CA MET A 131 15.25 2.43 6.45
C MET A 131 14.44 2.91 7.66
N THR A 132 13.42 2.11 7.99
CA THR A 132 12.55 2.31 9.15
C THR A 132 13.30 2.39 10.48
N ASN A 133 12.90 3.34 11.33
CA ASN A 133 13.42 3.53 12.70
C ASN A 133 12.69 2.68 13.73
N VAL A 134 11.37 2.53 13.58
CA VAL A 134 10.49 1.83 14.52
C VAL A 134 9.68 0.78 13.78
N THR A 135 9.60 -0.42 14.32
CA THR A 135 8.80 -1.51 13.74
C THR A 135 7.69 -1.97 14.69
N LEU A 136 6.64 -2.52 14.09
CA LEU A 136 5.60 -3.25 14.81
C LEU A 136 5.46 -4.68 14.26
N ASP A 137 5.13 -5.62 15.14
CA ASP A 137 4.78 -6.99 14.74
C ASP A 137 3.28 -7.13 14.42
N ASN A 138 2.42 -6.73 15.37
CA ASN A 138 0.96 -6.84 15.24
C ASN A 138 0.25 -5.50 15.37
N SER A 139 0.64 -4.67 16.34
CA SER A 139 0.04 -3.36 16.55
C SER A 139 0.97 -2.40 17.27
N LEU A 140 0.76 -1.11 17.03
CA LEU A 140 1.44 -0.01 17.72
C LEU A 140 0.45 1.15 17.90
N ARG A 141 0.57 1.88 19.01
CA ARG A 141 -0.14 3.14 19.24
C ARG A 141 0.85 4.27 19.34
N LEU A 142 0.60 5.34 18.59
CA LEU A 142 1.34 6.58 18.64
C LEU A 142 0.45 7.68 19.23
N PHE A 143 1.00 8.45 20.17
CA PHE A 143 0.34 9.62 20.74
C PHE A 143 1.18 10.85 20.43
N ILE A 144 0.57 11.87 19.82
CA ILE A 144 1.21 13.12 19.43
C ILE A 144 0.19 14.24 19.41
N GLY A 145 0.49 15.36 20.07
CA GLY A 145 -0.39 16.55 20.11
C GLY A 145 -1.80 16.25 20.58
N GLY A 146 -1.95 15.36 21.57
CA GLY A 146 -3.24 14.92 22.10
C GLY A 146 -4.03 13.97 21.19
N LYS A 147 -3.48 13.59 20.03
CA LYS A 147 -4.11 12.65 19.09
C LYS A 147 -3.60 11.23 19.28
N ARG A 148 -4.47 10.25 19.06
CA ARG A 148 -4.15 8.83 19.06
C ARG A 148 -4.19 8.29 17.63
N ILE A 149 -3.15 7.56 17.24
CA ILE A 149 -3.02 6.88 15.96
C ILE A 149 -2.74 5.42 16.25
N GLU A 150 -3.46 4.53 15.63
CA GLU A 150 -3.33 3.09 15.86
C GLU A 150 -2.94 2.38 14.55
N MET A 151 -1.90 1.59 14.60
CA MET A 151 -1.39 0.79 13.49
C MET A 151 -1.66 -0.69 13.76
N TYR A 152 -2.11 -1.42 12.73
CA TYR A 152 -2.42 -2.84 12.85
C TYR A 152 -1.93 -3.63 11.65
N ARG A 153 -1.33 -4.78 11.91
CA ARG A 153 -1.03 -5.82 10.93
C ARG A 153 -1.92 -7.01 11.20
N PHE A 154 -2.76 -7.40 10.24
CA PHE A 154 -3.71 -8.51 10.38
C PHE A 154 -3.26 -9.79 9.69
N GLY A 155 -2.25 -9.71 8.83
CA GLY A 155 -1.74 -10.84 8.06
C GLY A 155 -1.20 -10.40 6.70
N ARG A 156 -1.03 -11.36 5.80
CA ARG A 156 -0.58 -11.12 4.42
C ARG A 156 -1.76 -10.70 3.56
N ALA A 157 -1.52 -9.78 2.62
CA ALA A 157 -2.48 -9.36 1.62
C ALA A 157 -1.77 -9.01 0.31
N HIS A 158 -1.61 -7.70 -0.01
CA HIS A 158 -0.83 -7.22 -1.14
C HIS A 158 0.66 -7.59 -1.01
N THR A 159 1.21 -7.41 0.20
CA THR A 159 2.53 -7.91 0.64
C THR A 159 2.38 -8.70 1.94
N ASP A 160 3.49 -9.19 2.51
CA ASP A 160 3.48 -9.78 3.86
C ASP A 160 3.62 -8.72 4.97
N GLY A 161 4.00 -7.51 4.61
CA GLY A 161 4.26 -6.40 5.52
C GLY A 161 3.13 -5.39 5.65
N ASP A 162 1.97 -5.61 5.03
CA ASP A 162 0.88 -4.64 5.00
C ASP A 162 0.36 -4.29 6.40
N ILE A 163 0.28 -2.99 6.69
CA ILE A 163 -0.40 -2.45 7.87
C ILE A 163 -1.50 -1.47 7.45
N VAL A 164 -2.48 -1.32 8.32
CA VAL A 164 -3.47 -0.25 8.25
C VAL A 164 -3.27 0.72 9.40
N VAL A 165 -3.60 1.99 9.16
CA VAL A 165 -3.48 3.06 10.15
C VAL A 165 -4.86 3.64 10.44
N LEU A 166 -5.33 3.46 11.67
CA LEU A 166 -6.60 3.98 12.15
C LEU A 166 -6.39 5.31 12.86
N PHE A 167 -7.21 6.28 12.50
CA PHE A 167 -7.40 7.55 13.20
C PHE A 167 -8.73 7.48 13.96
N PRO A 168 -8.76 6.96 15.19
CA PRO A 168 -10.01 6.62 15.87
C PRO A 168 -10.90 7.83 16.13
N ASP A 169 -10.33 8.98 16.50
CA ASP A 169 -11.07 10.22 16.75
C ASP A 169 -11.78 10.75 15.48
N HIS A 170 -11.27 10.41 14.31
CA HIS A 170 -11.81 10.81 13.01
C HIS A 170 -12.68 9.74 12.38
N ARG A 171 -12.64 8.49 12.88
CA ARG A 171 -13.25 7.30 12.28
C ARG A 171 -12.79 7.09 10.84
N VAL A 172 -11.48 7.26 10.58
CA VAL A 172 -10.84 7.12 9.26
C VAL A 172 -9.75 6.06 9.34
N LEU A 173 -9.70 5.19 8.33
CA LEU A 173 -8.67 4.17 8.13
C LEU A 173 -7.84 4.52 6.89
N ALA A 174 -6.52 4.57 6.99
CA ALA A 174 -5.60 4.53 5.86
C ALA A 174 -5.18 3.07 5.65
N ALA A 175 -5.48 2.51 4.48
CA ALA A 175 -5.39 1.07 4.25
C ALA A 175 -4.18 0.63 3.42
N GLY A 176 -3.44 1.59 2.81
CA GLY A 176 -2.41 1.23 1.83
C GLY A 176 -2.99 0.33 0.73
N ASP A 177 -2.15 -0.46 0.11
CA ASP A 177 -2.55 -1.36 -0.98
C ASP A 177 -3.25 -2.64 -0.53
N MET A 178 -3.43 -2.82 0.79
CA MET A 178 -4.41 -3.81 1.29
C MET A 178 -5.79 -3.56 0.69
N PHE A 179 -6.10 -2.30 0.38
CA PHE A 179 -7.31 -1.86 -0.32
C PHE A 179 -7.00 -0.76 -1.33
N THR A 180 -7.30 -0.97 -2.60
CA THR A 180 -7.28 0.01 -3.68
C THR A 180 -8.70 0.25 -4.19
N PHE A 181 -9.00 1.45 -4.73
CA PHE A 181 -10.36 1.82 -5.12
C PHE A 181 -10.40 2.51 -6.49
N GLY A 182 -11.34 2.05 -7.35
CA GLY A 182 -11.59 2.55 -8.70
C GLY A 182 -11.50 1.44 -9.75
N ASP A 183 -12.01 1.71 -10.96
CA ASP A 183 -12.09 0.74 -12.04
C ASP A 183 -10.71 0.27 -12.55
N ALA A 184 -9.69 1.10 -12.39
CA ALA A 184 -8.33 0.83 -12.82
C ALA A 184 -7.46 0.13 -11.75
N THR A 185 -8.05 -0.32 -10.64
CA THR A 185 -7.33 -0.88 -9.48
C THR A 185 -7.63 -2.35 -9.26
N PRO A 186 -7.19 -3.25 -10.15
CA PRO A 186 -7.26 -4.67 -9.90
C PRO A 186 -6.36 -5.07 -8.72
N GLN A 187 -6.66 -6.20 -8.12
CA GLN A 187 -5.95 -6.72 -6.95
C GLN A 187 -4.54 -7.21 -7.35
N LEU A 188 -3.54 -6.38 -7.13
CA LEU A 188 -2.14 -6.76 -7.34
C LEU A 188 -1.63 -7.54 -6.13
N ILE A 189 -1.26 -8.82 -6.33
CA ILE A 189 -0.68 -9.66 -5.29
C ILE A 189 0.82 -9.72 -5.54
N ASP A 190 1.61 -9.10 -4.67
CA ASP A 190 3.07 -9.13 -4.79
C ASP A 190 3.65 -10.37 -4.09
N TYR A 191 3.65 -11.50 -4.78
CA TYR A 191 4.22 -12.75 -4.27
C TYR A 191 5.72 -12.66 -3.97
N ALA A 192 6.46 -11.79 -4.66
CA ALA A 192 7.87 -11.54 -4.38
C ALA A 192 8.06 -10.80 -3.04
N GLY A 193 7.10 -9.96 -2.68
CA GLY A 193 7.00 -9.28 -1.39
C GLY A 193 6.22 -10.07 -0.34
N GLY A 194 5.96 -11.37 -0.56
CA GLY A 194 5.28 -12.24 0.40
C GLY A 194 3.76 -12.10 0.44
N GLY A 195 3.15 -11.40 -0.52
CA GLY A 195 1.70 -11.28 -0.66
C GLY A 195 0.99 -12.62 -0.79
N SER A 196 -0.32 -12.67 -0.52
CA SER A 196 -1.09 -13.91 -0.52
C SER A 196 -2.56 -13.67 -0.86
N ALA A 197 -3.01 -14.23 -1.97
CA ALA A 197 -4.43 -14.26 -2.32
C ALA A 197 -5.25 -15.08 -1.31
N ARG A 198 -4.67 -16.16 -0.77
CA ARG A 198 -5.31 -17.04 0.21
C ARG A 198 -5.63 -16.29 1.50
N ASP A 199 -4.67 -15.52 2.01
CA ASP A 199 -4.77 -14.85 3.30
C ASP A 199 -5.47 -13.49 3.21
N TRP A 200 -5.44 -12.81 2.06
CA TRP A 200 -5.89 -11.43 1.89
C TRP A 200 -7.33 -11.21 2.39
N THR A 201 -8.25 -12.12 2.09
CA THR A 201 -9.64 -12.02 2.55
C THR A 201 -9.73 -11.98 4.07
N GLY A 202 -8.98 -12.86 4.77
CA GLY A 202 -8.93 -12.89 6.24
C GLY A 202 -8.29 -11.63 6.84
N THR A 203 -7.26 -11.11 6.17
CA THR A 203 -6.60 -9.85 6.55
C THR A 203 -7.55 -8.66 6.44
N LEU A 204 -8.34 -8.58 5.36
CA LEU A 204 -9.41 -7.58 5.20
C LEU A 204 -10.51 -7.74 6.26
N ASP A 205 -10.89 -8.98 6.60
CA ASP A 205 -11.87 -9.24 7.67
C ASP A 205 -11.37 -8.73 9.03
N GLY A 206 -10.07 -8.82 9.30
CA GLY A 206 -9.44 -8.23 10.47
C GLY A 206 -9.58 -6.71 10.50
N ALA A 207 -9.19 -6.04 9.42
CA ALA A 207 -9.28 -4.58 9.29
C ALA A 207 -10.74 -4.08 9.37
N LEU A 208 -11.68 -4.81 8.77
CA LEU A 208 -13.11 -4.45 8.77
C LEU A 208 -13.79 -4.57 10.16
N LYS A 209 -13.15 -5.17 11.17
CA LYS A 209 -13.62 -5.16 12.56
C LYS A 209 -13.33 -3.84 13.28
N LEU A 210 -12.40 -3.04 12.76
CA LEU A 210 -12.10 -1.72 13.33
C LEU A 210 -13.26 -0.74 13.15
N GLU A 211 -13.33 0.25 14.04
CA GLU A 211 -14.39 1.27 14.05
C GLU A 211 -13.99 2.47 13.18
N PHE A 212 -14.39 2.45 11.90
CA PHE A 212 -14.20 3.54 10.94
C PHE A 212 -15.39 3.63 9.98
N ASP A 213 -15.57 4.79 9.37
CA ASP A 213 -16.62 5.07 8.37
C ASP A 213 -16.03 5.32 6.99
N GLN A 214 -14.91 6.05 6.95
CA GLN A 214 -14.19 6.41 5.72
C GLN A 214 -12.85 5.66 5.64
N VAL A 215 -12.44 5.35 4.44
CA VAL A 215 -11.15 4.71 4.16
C VAL A 215 -10.39 5.47 3.07
N VAL A 216 -9.12 5.72 3.35
CA VAL A 216 -8.13 6.18 2.36
C VAL A 216 -7.49 4.92 1.79
N PRO A 217 -7.78 4.57 0.53
CA PRO A 217 -7.13 3.43 -0.15
C PRO A 217 -5.67 3.77 -0.45
N GLY A 218 -4.85 2.78 -0.76
CA GLY A 218 -3.50 3.03 -1.27
C GLY A 218 -3.53 3.82 -2.57
N HIS A 219 -4.40 3.44 -3.49
CA HIS A 219 -4.67 4.14 -4.76
C HIS A 219 -6.15 4.40 -4.94
N GLY A 220 -6.48 5.53 -5.57
CA GLY A 220 -7.87 5.94 -5.84
C GLY A 220 -8.42 6.93 -4.81
N LEU A 221 -9.70 7.28 -4.94
CA LEU A 221 -10.34 8.30 -4.12
C LEU A 221 -10.70 7.78 -2.73
N VAL A 222 -10.71 8.68 -1.76
CA VAL A 222 -11.26 8.42 -0.41
C VAL A 222 -12.69 7.90 -0.54
N THR A 223 -12.99 6.83 0.19
CA THR A 223 -14.27 6.13 0.06
C THR A 223 -14.78 5.61 1.41
N THR A 224 -15.66 4.63 1.42
CA THR A 224 -16.36 4.15 2.61
C THR A 224 -15.96 2.74 3.02
N LYS A 225 -16.21 2.40 4.28
CA LYS A 225 -16.09 1.02 4.79
C LYS A 225 -16.90 0.01 3.95
N GLN A 226 -18.04 0.44 3.38
CA GLN A 226 -18.85 -0.42 2.53
C GLN A 226 -18.12 -0.79 1.23
N GLU A 227 -17.42 0.14 0.59
CA GLU A 227 -16.62 -0.15 -0.61
C GLU A 227 -15.46 -1.10 -0.30
N MET A 228 -14.81 -0.94 0.85
CA MET A 228 -13.79 -1.90 1.30
C MET A 228 -14.37 -3.32 1.52
N ARG A 229 -15.64 -3.43 1.98
CA ARG A 229 -16.34 -4.74 2.05
C ARG A 229 -16.57 -5.35 0.68
N LYS A 230 -17.01 -4.56 -0.31
CA LYS A 230 -17.18 -5.03 -1.69
C LYS A 230 -15.84 -5.51 -2.29
N PHE A 231 -14.75 -4.78 -2.03
CA PHE A 231 -13.41 -5.21 -2.44
C PHE A 231 -13.03 -6.53 -1.79
N ARG A 232 -13.29 -6.72 -0.49
CA ARG A 232 -13.09 -7.98 0.23
C ARG A 232 -13.85 -9.13 -0.42
N ASP A 233 -15.10 -8.91 -0.81
CA ASP A 233 -15.93 -9.92 -1.46
C ASP A 233 -15.44 -10.23 -2.88
N SER A 234 -14.94 -9.22 -3.60
CA SER A 234 -14.26 -9.39 -4.89
C SER A 234 -12.97 -10.20 -4.76
N THR A 235 -12.19 -9.96 -3.71
CA THR A 235 -10.97 -10.73 -3.40
C THR A 235 -11.29 -12.21 -3.15
N LEU A 236 -12.36 -12.48 -2.39
CA LEU A 236 -12.86 -13.85 -2.17
C LEU A 236 -13.30 -14.51 -3.49
N THR A 237 -14.03 -13.77 -4.32
CA THR A 237 -14.53 -14.25 -5.61
C THR A 237 -13.36 -14.58 -6.56
N LEU A 238 -12.35 -13.72 -6.63
CA LEU A 238 -11.12 -13.97 -7.42
C LEU A 238 -10.44 -15.27 -6.98
N ARG A 239 -10.19 -15.40 -5.70
CA ARG A 239 -9.53 -16.59 -5.12
C ARG A 239 -10.32 -17.86 -5.44
N THR A 240 -11.63 -17.84 -5.24
CA THR A 240 -12.51 -19.00 -5.48
C THR A 240 -12.52 -19.36 -6.97
N LYS A 241 -12.68 -18.39 -7.87
CA LYS A 241 -12.66 -18.66 -9.33
C LYS A 241 -11.35 -19.26 -9.80
N VAL A 242 -10.22 -18.72 -9.35
CA VAL A 242 -8.90 -19.25 -9.72
C VAL A 242 -8.73 -20.69 -9.22
N HIS A 243 -9.05 -20.95 -7.94
CA HIS A 243 -9.02 -22.29 -7.36
C HIS A 243 -9.89 -23.28 -8.17
N ASP A 244 -11.15 -22.94 -8.47
CA ASP A 244 -12.07 -23.81 -9.21
C ASP A 244 -11.60 -24.08 -10.63
N MET A 245 -11.00 -23.07 -11.29
CA MET A 245 -10.40 -23.27 -12.63
C MET A 245 -9.21 -24.21 -12.58
N ILE A 246 -8.35 -24.12 -11.56
CA ILE A 246 -7.21 -25.03 -11.35
C ILE A 246 -7.74 -26.44 -11.09
N ALA A 247 -8.70 -26.62 -10.19
CA ALA A 247 -9.32 -27.91 -9.90
C ALA A 247 -9.99 -28.51 -11.14
N GLY A 248 -10.57 -27.67 -12.00
CA GLY A 248 -11.14 -28.03 -13.30
C GLY A 248 -10.09 -28.24 -14.40
N LYS A 249 -8.77 -28.24 -14.08
CA LYS A 249 -7.65 -28.44 -15.00
C LYS A 249 -7.62 -27.43 -16.16
N LYS A 250 -8.07 -26.19 -15.91
CA LYS A 250 -7.99 -25.10 -16.88
C LYS A 250 -6.53 -24.69 -17.11
N THR A 251 -6.23 -24.31 -18.33
CA THR A 251 -4.87 -23.87 -18.72
C THR A 251 -4.54 -22.50 -18.13
N LYS A 252 -3.25 -22.18 -17.99
CA LYS A 252 -2.77 -20.85 -17.59
C LYS A 252 -3.38 -19.74 -18.45
N ALA A 253 -3.48 -19.96 -19.77
CA ALA A 253 -4.06 -18.97 -20.69
C ALA A 253 -5.57 -18.72 -20.44
N GLU A 254 -6.35 -19.78 -20.07
CA GLU A 254 -7.75 -19.60 -19.71
C GLU A 254 -7.91 -18.82 -18.40
N ILE A 255 -7.06 -19.09 -17.39
CA ILE A 255 -7.05 -18.35 -16.12
C ILE A 255 -6.64 -16.89 -16.35
N GLU A 256 -5.58 -16.64 -17.13
CA GLU A 256 -5.18 -15.28 -17.51
C GLU A 256 -6.32 -14.52 -18.20
N LYS A 257 -6.97 -15.16 -19.18
CA LYS A 257 -8.13 -14.55 -19.88
C LYS A 257 -9.22 -14.15 -18.87
N MET A 258 -9.58 -15.04 -17.94
CA MET A 258 -10.58 -14.75 -16.90
C MET A 258 -10.16 -13.59 -16.01
N LEU A 259 -8.89 -13.53 -15.55
CA LEU A 259 -8.37 -12.42 -14.74
C LEU A 259 -8.50 -11.09 -15.48
N ARG A 260 -8.19 -11.07 -16.78
CA ARG A 260 -8.32 -9.86 -17.62
C ARG A 260 -9.77 -9.43 -17.83
N THR A 261 -10.67 -10.36 -18.09
CA THR A 261 -12.07 -10.05 -18.41
C THR A 261 -12.89 -9.72 -17.17
N ASP A 262 -12.79 -10.51 -16.12
CA ASP A 262 -13.66 -10.43 -14.94
C ASP A 262 -13.11 -9.50 -13.86
N PHE A 263 -11.76 -9.42 -13.73
CA PHE A 263 -11.08 -8.65 -12.70
C PHE A 263 -10.24 -7.49 -13.24
N LYS A 264 -10.26 -7.24 -14.56
CA LYS A 264 -9.56 -6.12 -15.22
C LYS A 264 -8.05 -6.11 -14.99
N PHE A 265 -7.42 -7.27 -14.83
CA PHE A 265 -5.97 -7.36 -14.66
C PHE A 265 -5.26 -6.83 -15.92
N ALA A 266 -4.41 -5.82 -15.73
CA ALA A 266 -3.48 -5.32 -16.75
C ALA A 266 -2.23 -6.22 -16.82
N ASP A 267 -1.35 -5.97 -17.78
CA ASP A 267 -0.14 -6.78 -18.00
C ASP A 267 0.74 -6.91 -16.77
N LEU A 268 0.95 -5.80 -16.04
CA LEU A 268 1.73 -5.79 -14.80
C LEU A 268 1.13 -6.74 -13.75
N HIS A 269 -0.20 -6.70 -13.57
CA HIS A 269 -0.88 -7.56 -12.61
C HIS A 269 -0.75 -9.04 -12.98
N ILE A 270 -0.89 -9.37 -14.26
CA ILE A 270 -0.68 -10.73 -14.76
C ILE A 270 0.75 -11.21 -14.52
N GLN A 271 1.75 -10.40 -14.89
CA GLN A 271 3.16 -10.73 -14.72
C GLN A 271 3.54 -10.96 -13.25
N ARG A 272 2.95 -10.20 -12.34
CA ARG A 272 3.26 -10.23 -10.91
C ARG A 272 2.50 -11.32 -10.16
N SER A 273 1.24 -11.58 -10.54
CA SER A 273 0.33 -12.34 -9.71
C SER A 273 0.01 -13.74 -10.27
N LEU A 274 -0.01 -13.95 -11.60
CA LEU A 274 -0.59 -15.16 -12.17
C LEU A 274 0.10 -16.45 -11.73
N ASP A 275 1.44 -16.51 -11.81
CA ASP A 275 2.18 -17.73 -11.45
C ASP A 275 2.08 -18.04 -9.95
N GLY A 276 2.13 -16.99 -9.11
CA GLY A 276 1.93 -17.13 -7.68
C GLY A 276 0.51 -17.57 -7.32
N LEU A 277 -0.52 -16.98 -7.96
CA LEU A 277 -1.92 -17.41 -7.81
C LEU A 277 -2.11 -18.89 -8.12
N MET A 278 -1.58 -19.33 -9.25
CA MET A 278 -1.69 -20.73 -9.66
C MET A 278 -0.96 -21.69 -8.71
N LEU A 279 0.20 -21.27 -8.18
CA LEU A 279 0.96 -22.08 -7.23
C LEU A 279 0.30 -22.13 -5.85
N GLU A 280 -0.21 -21.00 -5.38
CA GLU A 280 -0.78 -20.90 -4.02
C GLU A 280 -2.15 -21.56 -3.88
N LEU A 281 -2.95 -21.54 -4.98
CA LEU A 281 -4.35 -21.97 -4.96
C LEU A 281 -4.57 -23.38 -5.56
N GLN A 282 -3.49 -24.14 -5.73
CA GLN A 282 -3.57 -25.57 -6.10
C GLN A 282 -4.25 -26.43 -5.04
#